data_42aaea74d1bd7606b7d4478ee70c1502
#
_entry.id   42aaea74d1bd7606b7d4478ee70c1502
#
_cell.length_a   1.000
_cell.length_b   1.000
_cell.length_c   1.000
_cell.angle_alpha   90.00
_cell.angle_beta   90.00
_cell.angle_gamma   90.00
#
_symmetry.space_group_name_H-M   'P 1'
#
loop_
_entity.id
_entity.type
_entity.pdbx_description
1 polymer ?
#
loop_
_entity_poly.entity_id
_entity_poly.type
_entity_poly.pdbx_seq_one_letter_code
_entity_poly.pdbx_strand_id
1 'polypeptide(L)'
;MAISDGMNFAPKGKPNPVVQKGEFCFAAISLDHGHIYGMCNGLREAGGVLKSVYDPDPKKVDKFCETYPEVKRAASEDEIFSDREIKLVAGAAITSERCALGLRVMAAGMDYFTDKAPLTTLEQLDAAKAKVRETGRKYMVYYSERLHVESAVFAGQLIEQGAIGKVIQVLGLGPHRLGAAGRPDWFFVKEKYGGILCDIGSHQIEQFLYYSGAKDATVVSSQIANYSHPQYPELDDFGDAMLVGDNGATHYFRVDWFTPDGLQSWGDGRSFILGTEGFIEQRKYLNIGQKGAGGNHLFLSNKTEETYFNLSGKVGYPYFGQLILDCINRTENAMTQAHCFKAAELCVRAQMKAGKIN
;
A
#
# COMPACT_ATOMS: atom_id res chain seq x y z
N MET A 1 3.80 -26.78 3.70
CA MET A 1 4.16 -25.48 3.10
C MET A 1 4.06 -24.44 4.19
N ALA A 2 4.99 -23.50 4.26
CA ALA A 2 4.89 -22.40 5.22
C ALA A 2 3.62 -21.60 4.91
N ILE A 3 2.84 -21.28 5.95
CA ILE A 3 1.64 -20.46 5.85
C ILE A 3 2.11 -19.04 5.46
N SER A 4 1.65 -18.51 4.31
CA SER A 4 1.99 -17.15 3.90
C SER A 4 1.19 -16.13 4.71
N ASP A 5 1.80 -14.99 5.01
CA ASP A 5 1.15 -13.81 5.57
C ASP A 5 1.35 -12.58 4.66
N GLY A 6 0.54 -11.53 4.88
CA GLY A 6 0.60 -10.31 4.08
C GLY A 6 1.87 -9.50 4.27
N MET A 7 2.60 -9.69 5.36
CA MET A 7 3.85 -8.98 5.66
C MET A 7 4.93 -9.23 4.60
N ASN A 8 4.91 -10.40 3.98
CA ASN A 8 5.89 -10.82 2.97
C ASN A 8 5.34 -10.71 1.53
N PHE A 9 4.25 -9.97 1.31
CA PHE A 9 3.68 -9.77 -0.01
C PHE A 9 4.62 -8.94 -0.89
N ALA A 10 5.30 -9.61 -1.81
CA ALA A 10 6.29 -9.02 -2.72
C ALA A 10 6.09 -9.51 -4.15
N PRO A 11 5.04 -9.06 -4.84
CA PRO A 11 4.76 -9.45 -6.22
C PRO A 11 5.94 -9.14 -7.14
N LYS A 12 6.03 -9.92 -8.22
CA LYS A 12 6.91 -9.68 -9.35
C LYS A 12 6.08 -9.62 -10.62
N GLY A 13 6.27 -8.56 -11.38
CA GLY A 13 5.69 -8.38 -12.70
C GLY A 13 6.66 -8.75 -13.81
N LYS A 14 6.31 -8.32 -15.01
CA LYS A 14 7.21 -8.37 -16.17
C LYS A 14 7.99 -7.06 -16.26
N PRO A 15 9.30 -7.10 -16.61
CA PRO A 15 10.06 -5.88 -16.85
C PRO A 15 9.37 -5.00 -17.91
N ASN A 16 9.18 -3.75 -17.57
CA ASN A 16 8.64 -2.71 -18.44
C ASN A 16 9.35 -1.37 -18.16
N PRO A 17 10.65 -1.26 -18.55
CA PRO A 17 11.46 -0.10 -18.22
C PRO A 17 10.97 1.16 -18.94
N VAL A 18 10.88 2.24 -18.20
CA VAL A 18 10.53 3.59 -18.71
C VAL A 18 11.74 4.52 -18.77
N VAL A 19 12.91 4.06 -18.31
CA VAL A 19 14.19 4.78 -18.28
C VAL A 19 15.32 3.86 -18.74
N GLN A 20 16.42 4.46 -19.19
CA GLN A 20 17.66 3.72 -19.52
C GLN A 20 18.35 3.27 -18.23
N LYS A 21 19.14 2.18 -18.33
CA LYS A 21 19.89 1.65 -17.18
C LYS A 21 20.83 2.71 -16.61
N GLY A 22 20.68 3.01 -15.31
CA GLY A 22 21.48 3.99 -14.59
C GLY A 22 20.92 5.41 -14.61
N GLU A 23 19.90 5.71 -15.39
CA GLU A 23 19.25 7.03 -15.43
C GLU A 23 18.49 7.34 -14.15
N PHE A 24 17.93 6.32 -13.49
CA PHE A 24 17.25 6.47 -12.21
C PHE A 24 17.78 5.46 -11.19
N CYS A 25 18.55 5.96 -10.21
CA CYS A 25 19.03 5.16 -9.09
C CYS A 25 18.19 5.43 -7.84
N PHE A 26 17.95 4.37 -7.07
CA PHE A 26 17.27 4.45 -5.77
C PHE A 26 17.99 3.60 -4.71
N ALA A 27 17.69 3.85 -3.44
CA ALA A 27 18.19 3.08 -2.31
C ALA A 27 17.04 2.51 -1.49
N ALA A 28 17.34 1.49 -0.67
CA ALA A 28 16.44 0.95 0.34
C ALA A 28 16.99 1.29 1.73
N ILE A 29 16.12 1.82 2.63
CA ILE A 29 16.46 2.12 4.03
C ILE A 29 15.34 1.59 4.94
N SER A 30 15.72 1.02 6.09
CA SER A 30 14.81 0.44 7.10
C SER A 30 13.97 -0.71 6.55
N LEU A 31 14.38 -1.93 6.89
CA LEU A 31 13.88 -3.17 6.34
C LEU A 31 12.93 -3.91 7.31
N ASP A 32 12.19 -3.15 8.15
CA ASP A 32 11.34 -3.69 9.21
C ASP A 32 10.10 -4.41 8.70
N HIS A 33 9.66 -4.12 7.47
CA HIS A 33 8.51 -4.75 6.84
C HIS A 33 8.86 -5.35 5.47
N GLY A 34 8.39 -6.57 5.21
CA GLY A 34 8.70 -7.31 3.98
C GLY A 34 8.18 -6.67 2.68
N HIS A 35 7.30 -5.69 2.74
CA HIS A 35 6.86 -4.92 1.58
C HIS A 35 8.00 -4.20 0.85
N ILE A 36 9.15 -3.97 1.51
CA ILE A 36 10.33 -3.38 0.86
C ILE A 36 10.75 -4.19 -0.39
N TYR A 37 10.59 -5.51 -0.37
CA TYR A 37 10.89 -6.34 -1.53
C TYR A 37 9.94 -6.06 -2.70
N GLY A 38 8.64 -5.91 -2.44
CA GLY A 38 7.65 -5.53 -3.46
C GLY A 38 7.92 -4.14 -4.04
N MET A 39 8.24 -3.18 -3.19
CA MET A 39 8.61 -1.82 -3.60
C MET A 39 9.84 -1.83 -4.51
N CYS A 40 10.90 -2.55 -4.12
CA CYS A 40 12.12 -2.70 -4.92
C CYS A 40 11.86 -3.45 -6.22
N ASN A 41 11.06 -4.52 -6.22
CA ASN A 41 10.71 -5.26 -7.42
C ASN A 41 10.05 -4.33 -8.45
N GLY A 42 9.01 -3.60 -8.05
CA GLY A 42 8.28 -2.71 -8.95
C GLY A 42 9.15 -1.59 -9.55
N LEU A 43 10.00 -0.95 -8.73
CA LEU A 43 10.93 0.08 -9.23
C LEU A 43 11.97 -0.50 -10.19
N ARG A 44 12.51 -1.70 -9.92
CA ARG A 44 13.48 -2.38 -10.80
C ARG A 44 12.85 -2.83 -12.11
N GLU A 45 11.64 -3.35 -12.08
CA GLU A 45 10.88 -3.73 -13.28
C GLU A 45 10.60 -2.54 -14.18
N ALA A 46 10.44 -1.35 -13.59
CA ALA A 46 10.28 -0.09 -14.31
C ALA A 46 11.60 0.53 -14.80
N GLY A 47 12.76 -0.11 -14.57
CA GLY A 47 14.08 0.32 -15.04
C GLY A 47 14.93 1.04 -13.99
N GLY A 48 14.43 1.23 -12.76
CA GLY A 48 15.21 1.80 -11.66
C GLY A 48 16.33 0.87 -11.21
N VAL A 49 17.48 1.44 -10.87
CA VAL A 49 18.64 0.70 -10.33
C VAL A 49 18.66 0.81 -8.82
N LEU A 50 18.50 -0.32 -8.13
CA LEU A 50 18.69 -0.41 -6.67
C LEU A 50 20.20 -0.36 -6.39
N LYS A 51 20.69 0.80 -5.96
CA LYS A 51 22.11 1.08 -5.84
C LYS A 51 22.66 0.68 -4.47
N SER A 52 21.94 1.02 -3.40
CA SER A 52 22.41 0.82 -2.03
C SER A 52 21.29 0.38 -1.09
N VAL A 53 21.68 -0.26 0.02
CA VAL A 53 20.78 -0.63 1.10
C VAL A 53 21.41 -0.31 2.45
N TYR A 54 20.59 0.13 3.40
CA TYR A 54 20.98 0.33 4.80
C TYR A 54 19.86 -0.05 5.77
N ASP A 55 20.22 -0.75 6.82
CA ASP A 55 19.42 -0.94 8.03
C ASP A 55 20.40 -1.01 9.21
N PRO A 56 20.09 -0.47 10.41
CA PRO A 56 20.97 -0.59 11.57
C PRO A 56 21.17 -2.03 12.04
N ASP A 57 20.26 -2.96 11.70
CA ASP A 57 20.43 -4.39 11.94
C ASP A 57 21.10 -5.06 10.72
N PRO A 58 22.37 -5.48 10.83
CA PRO A 58 23.10 -6.11 9.72
C PRO A 58 22.46 -7.42 9.25
N LYS A 59 21.71 -8.13 10.11
CA LYS A 59 21.02 -9.38 9.72
C LYS A 59 19.91 -9.11 8.71
N LYS A 60 19.21 -7.99 8.82
CA LYS A 60 18.20 -7.58 7.82
C LYS A 60 18.86 -7.23 6.49
N VAL A 61 20.02 -6.55 6.52
CA VAL A 61 20.81 -6.24 5.32
C VAL A 61 21.31 -7.53 4.66
N ASP A 62 21.81 -8.50 5.45
CA ASP A 62 22.26 -9.80 4.93
C ASP A 62 21.15 -10.52 4.20
N LYS A 63 19.98 -10.66 4.82
CA LYS A 63 18.79 -11.26 4.22
C LYS A 63 18.31 -10.52 2.96
N PHE A 64 18.37 -9.21 2.96
CA PHE A 64 18.00 -8.39 1.80
C PHE A 64 18.97 -8.63 0.63
N CYS A 65 20.26 -8.70 0.90
CA CYS A 65 21.29 -8.97 -0.10
C CYS A 65 21.26 -10.42 -0.66
N GLU A 66 20.64 -11.38 0.03
CA GLU A 66 20.35 -12.70 -0.56
C GLU A 66 19.41 -12.58 -1.77
N THR A 67 18.46 -11.65 -1.71
CA THR A 67 17.51 -11.39 -2.83
C THR A 67 18.10 -10.46 -3.90
N TYR A 68 18.93 -9.51 -3.49
CA TYR A 68 19.56 -8.50 -4.36
C TYR A 68 21.08 -8.49 -4.17
N PRO A 69 21.81 -9.52 -4.67
CA PRO A 69 23.23 -9.69 -4.38
C PRO A 69 24.13 -8.59 -4.97
N GLU A 70 23.64 -7.85 -5.94
CA GLU A 70 24.35 -6.74 -6.60
C GLU A 70 24.28 -5.41 -5.82
N VAL A 71 23.42 -5.31 -4.80
CA VAL A 71 23.22 -4.07 -4.07
C VAL A 71 24.40 -3.74 -3.16
N LYS A 72 24.84 -2.48 -3.16
CA LYS A 72 25.90 -2.01 -2.25
C LYS A 72 25.34 -1.88 -0.83
N ARG A 73 26.04 -2.46 0.14
CA ARG A 73 25.77 -2.23 1.57
C ARG A 73 26.35 -0.88 1.96
N ALA A 74 25.51 0.06 2.36
CA ALA A 74 25.95 1.32 2.91
C ALA A 74 26.28 1.19 4.40
N ALA A 75 27.27 1.93 4.87
CA ALA A 75 27.68 1.93 6.28
C ALA A 75 26.75 2.77 7.17
N SER A 76 26.00 3.72 6.59
CA SER A 76 25.06 4.59 7.29
C SER A 76 24.02 5.17 6.36
N GLU A 77 22.95 5.78 6.92
CA GLU A 77 22.03 6.63 6.14
C GLU A 77 22.77 7.79 5.45
N ASP A 78 23.74 8.39 6.12
CA ASP A 78 24.50 9.54 5.58
C ASP A 78 25.30 9.18 4.32
N GLU A 79 25.80 7.95 4.22
CA GLU A 79 26.43 7.46 3.00
C GLU A 79 25.44 7.48 1.82
N ILE A 80 24.20 7.03 2.05
CA ILE A 80 23.15 7.07 1.03
C ILE A 80 22.75 8.52 0.73
N PHE A 81 22.58 9.36 1.76
CA PHE A 81 22.16 10.76 1.60
C PHE A 81 23.19 11.64 0.90
N SER A 82 24.47 11.25 0.96
CA SER A 82 25.55 11.95 0.26
C SER A 82 25.70 11.54 -1.21
N ASP A 83 25.08 10.44 -1.63
CA ASP A 83 25.18 9.93 -3.00
C ASP A 83 24.24 10.65 -3.96
N ARG A 84 24.80 11.52 -4.80
CA ARG A 84 24.06 12.39 -5.74
C ARG A 84 23.38 11.64 -6.90
N GLU A 85 23.71 10.38 -7.14
CA GLU A 85 23.05 9.56 -8.15
C GLU A 85 21.71 9.03 -7.64
N ILE A 86 21.54 8.84 -6.31
CA ILE A 86 20.30 8.37 -5.72
C ILE A 86 19.24 9.48 -5.76
N LYS A 87 18.12 9.19 -6.42
CA LYS A 87 17.01 10.13 -6.60
C LYS A 87 15.86 9.87 -5.63
N LEU A 88 15.70 8.61 -5.20
CA LEU A 88 14.61 8.15 -4.37
C LEU A 88 15.13 7.17 -3.31
N VAL A 89 14.55 7.25 -2.11
CA VAL A 89 14.71 6.25 -1.06
C VAL A 89 13.39 5.52 -0.87
N ALA A 90 13.41 4.19 -1.01
CA ALA A 90 12.32 3.31 -0.60
C ALA A 90 12.54 2.88 0.86
N GLY A 91 11.50 2.99 1.69
CA GLY A 91 11.60 2.66 3.12
C GLY A 91 10.42 1.88 3.66
N ALA A 92 10.69 0.84 4.45
CA ALA A 92 9.67 0.05 5.13
C ALA A 92 9.96 -0.05 6.64
N ALA A 93 10.22 1.09 7.27
CA ALA A 93 10.44 1.24 8.70
C ALA A 93 9.22 0.81 9.53
N ILE A 94 9.40 0.69 10.84
CA ILE A 94 8.30 0.62 11.81
C ILE A 94 7.33 1.78 11.53
N THR A 95 6.03 1.52 11.53
CA THR A 95 5.02 2.46 11.03
C THR A 95 5.12 3.85 11.67
N SER A 96 5.34 3.92 12.99
CA SER A 96 5.52 5.18 13.70
C SER A 96 6.80 5.95 13.33
N GLU A 97 7.78 5.29 12.71
CA GLU A 97 9.10 5.86 12.36
C GLU A 97 9.19 6.28 10.88
N ARG A 98 8.23 5.85 10.05
CA ARG A 98 8.22 6.13 8.60
C ARG A 98 8.25 7.61 8.26
N CYS A 99 7.48 8.41 8.99
CA CYS A 99 7.45 9.85 8.79
C CYS A 99 8.82 10.49 9.08
N ALA A 100 9.43 10.17 10.21
CA ALA A 100 10.75 10.71 10.60
C ALA A 100 11.83 10.37 9.58
N LEU A 101 11.83 9.13 9.04
CA LEU A 101 12.73 8.74 7.95
C LEU A 101 12.46 9.62 6.70
N GLY A 102 11.20 9.77 6.31
CA GLY A 102 10.83 10.59 5.14
C GLY A 102 11.27 12.05 5.25
N LEU A 103 11.16 12.65 6.46
CA LEU A 103 11.66 14.01 6.69
C LEU A 103 13.16 14.11 6.45
N ARG A 104 13.98 13.14 6.92
CA ARG A 104 15.43 13.11 6.69
C ARG A 104 15.78 12.92 5.21
N VAL A 105 15.10 11.96 4.54
CA VAL A 105 15.28 11.71 3.09
C VAL A 105 15.01 12.97 2.27
N MET A 106 13.89 13.64 2.52
CA MET A 106 13.53 14.86 1.78
C MET A 106 14.48 16.02 2.10
N ALA A 107 14.94 16.15 3.35
CA ALA A 107 15.95 17.15 3.73
C ALA A 107 17.29 16.90 3.01
N ALA A 108 17.66 15.64 2.73
CA ALA A 108 18.82 15.28 1.94
C ALA A 108 18.64 15.53 0.43
N GLY A 109 17.46 15.99 0.00
CA GLY A 109 17.18 16.34 -1.40
C GLY A 109 16.71 15.16 -2.27
N MET A 110 16.24 14.07 -1.68
CA MET A 110 15.73 12.87 -2.36
C MET A 110 14.22 12.77 -2.22
N ASP A 111 13.58 12.08 -3.15
CA ASP A 111 12.17 11.70 -3.03
C ASP A 111 12.04 10.47 -2.09
N TYR A 112 10.93 10.40 -1.36
CA TYR A 112 10.67 9.30 -0.43
C TYR A 112 9.48 8.46 -0.87
N PHE A 113 9.67 7.15 -0.89
CA PHE A 113 8.65 6.15 -1.17
C PHE A 113 8.55 5.22 0.03
N THR A 114 7.48 5.32 0.79
CA THR A 114 7.29 4.55 2.03
C THR A 114 6.23 3.47 1.91
N ASP A 115 6.35 2.45 2.75
CA ASP A 115 5.27 1.48 2.93
C ASP A 115 4.04 2.12 3.60
N LYS A 116 2.88 1.50 3.48
CA LYS A 116 1.62 1.83 4.16
C LYS A 116 1.63 1.27 5.60
N ALA A 117 1.00 1.86 6.57
CA ALA A 117 0.57 3.25 6.66
C ALA A 117 1.79 4.17 6.77
N PRO A 118 1.76 5.34 6.12
CA PRO A 118 2.96 6.17 6.06
C PRO A 118 3.29 6.88 7.39
N LEU A 119 2.35 6.89 8.32
CA LEU A 119 2.40 7.61 9.60
C LEU A 119 1.28 7.13 10.53
N THR A 120 1.37 7.47 11.81
CA THR A 120 0.40 7.05 12.85
C THR A 120 -0.32 8.21 13.51
N THR A 121 0.10 9.47 13.28
CA THR A 121 -0.51 10.65 13.91
C THR A 121 -0.73 11.82 12.93
N LEU A 122 -1.64 12.74 13.27
CA LEU A 122 -1.89 13.94 12.47
C LEU A 122 -0.72 14.93 12.52
N GLU A 123 0.03 14.98 13.61
CA GLU A 123 1.25 15.79 13.76
C GLU A 123 2.33 15.35 12.77
N GLN A 124 2.50 14.03 12.60
CA GLN A 124 3.40 13.48 11.58
C GLN A 124 2.94 13.84 10.16
N LEU A 125 1.62 13.82 9.92
CA LEU A 125 1.06 14.23 8.63
C LEU A 125 1.36 15.70 8.32
N ASP A 126 1.17 16.58 9.29
CA ASP A 126 1.44 18.02 9.13
C ASP A 126 2.93 18.28 8.91
N ALA A 127 3.81 17.57 9.61
CA ALA A 127 5.25 17.64 9.41
C ALA A 127 5.66 17.16 8.00
N ALA A 128 5.08 16.05 7.51
CA ALA A 128 5.32 15.54 6.17
C ALA A 128 4.85 16.53 5.09
N LYS A 129 3.64 17.08 5.24
CA LYS A 129 3.10 18.13 4.34
C LYS A 129 3.99 19.38 4.33
N ALA A 130 4.47 19.81 5.49
CA ALA A 130 5.38 20.96 5.60
C ALA A 130 6.71 20.69 4.88
N LYS A 131 7.30 19.50 5.08
CA LYS A 131 8.58 19.13 4.46
C LYS A 131 8.46 19.01 2.93
N VAL A 132 7.36 18.46 2.41
CA VAL A 132 7.10 18.45 0.95
C VAL A 132 7.05 19.86 0.39
N ARG A 133 6.35 20.80 1.05
CA ARG A 133 6.31 22.22 0.62
C ARG A 133 7.68 22.91 0.69
N GLU A 134 8.46 22.63 1.74
CA GLU A 134 9.79 23.19 1.95
C GLU A 134 10.78 22.73 0.89
N THR A 135 10.79 21.44 0.57
CA THR A 135 11.84 20.82 -0.25
C THR A 135 11.46 20.64 -1.72
N GLY A 136 10.17 20.68 -2.03
CA GLY A 136 9.63 20.26 -3.34
C GLY A 136 9.84 18.78 -3.64
N ARG A 137 10.23 17.96 -2.63
CA ARG A 137 10.39 16.51 -2.78
C ARG A 137 9.07 15.79 -2.59
N LYS A 138 9.00 14.55 -3.06
CA LYS A 138 7.79 13.72 -2.98
C LYS A 138 7.81 12.85 -1.73
N TYR A 139 6.64 12.66 -1.15
CA TYR A 139 6.35 11.70 -0.09
C TYR A 139 5.29 10.72 -0.59
N MET A 140 5.70 9.62 -1.20
CA MET A 140 4.81 8.68 -1.87
C MET A 140 4.62 7.42 -1.02
N VAL A 141 3.45 6.77 -1.15
CA VAL A 141 3.03 5.65 -0.30
C VAL A 141 2.74 4.41 -1.14
N TYR A 142 3.25 3.27 -0.69
CA TYR A 142 3.03 1.98 -1.31
C TYR A 142 1.71 1.34 -0.86
N TYR A 143 0.61 1.74 -1.46
CA TYR A 143 -0.69 1.07 -1.26
C TYR A 143 -0.79 -0.19 -2.13
N SER A 144 -0.07 -1.24 -1.72
CA SER A 144 0.19 -2.44 -2.52
C SER A 144 -1.06 -3.13 -3.06
N GLU A 145 -2.17 -3.13 -2.31
CA GLU A 145 -3.42 -3.79 -2.73
C GLU A 145 -4.09 -3.15 -3.95
N ARG A 146 -3.71 -1.93 -4.32
CA ARG A 146 -4.10 -1.31 -5.59
C ARG A 146 -2.93 -1.25 -6.58
N LEU A 147 -1.76 -0.86 -6.11
CA LEU A 147 -0.62 -0.56 -6.99
C LEU A 147 0.06 -1.82 -7.55
N HIS A 148 -0.06 -2.94 -6.84
CA HIS A 148 0.63 -4.19 -7.13
C HIS A 148 -0.32 -5.40 -7.23
N VAL A 149 -1.57 -5.14 -7.63
CA VAL A 149 -2.63 -6.13 -7.88
C VAL A 149 -3.27 -5.83 -9.21
N GLU A 150 -3.12 -6.73 -10.19
CA GLU A 150 -3.53 -6.49 -11.57
C GLU A 150 -5.05 -6.28 -11.71
N SER A 151 -5.87 -7.01 -10.94
CA SER A 151 -7.33 -6.80 -10.95
C SER A 151 -7.72 -5.42 -10.40
N ALA A 152 -6.95 -4.86 -9.45
CA ALA A 152 -7.20 -3.53 -8.93
C ALA A 152 -6.77 -2.42 -9.92
N VAL A 153 -5.65 -2.62 -10.62
CA VAL A 153 -5.22 -1.74 -11.71
C VAL A 153 -6.27 -1.73 -12.82
N PHE A 154 -6.71 -2.90 -13.25
CA PHE A 154 -7.68 -3.03 -14.34
C PHE A 154 -9.08 -2.47 -13.98
N ALA A 155 -9.52 -2.64 -12.73
CA ALA A 155 -10.76 -2.01 -12.26
C ALA A 155 -10.70 -0.48 -12.39
N GLY A 156 -9.56 0.14 -12.03
CA GLY A 156 -9.36 1.58 -12.24
C GLY A 156 -9.45 1.97 -13.71
N GLN A 157 -8.85 1.20 -14.61
CA GLN A 157 -8.92 1.45 -16.07
C GLN A 157 -10.36 1.35 -16.60
N LEU A 158 -11.14 0.35 -16.16
CA LEU A 158 -12.54 0.22 -16.53
C LEU A 158 -13.39 1.40 -16.03
N ILE A 159 -13.14 1.85 -14.79
CA ILE A 159 -13.85 3.01 -14.22
C ILE A 159 -13.50 4.29 -14.98
N GLU A 160 -12.23 4.51 -15.31
CA GLU A 160 -11.77 5.66 -16.10
C GLU A 160 -12.38 5.67 -17.51
N GLN A 161 -12.60 4.49 -18.11
CA GLN A 161 -13.28 4.32 -19.39
C GLN A 161 -14.81 4.48 -19.29
N GLY A 162 -15.37 4.66 -18.09
CA GLY A 162 -16.80 4.84 -17.87
C GLY A 162 -17.61 3.54 -17.88
N ALA A 163 -16.97 2.36 -17.78
CA ALA A 163 -17.61 1.05 -17.92
C ALA A 163 -18.81 0.81 -16.97
N ILE A 164 -18.85 1.48 -15.83
CA ILE A 164 -19.95 1.39 -14.84
C ILE A 164 -20.63 2.73 -14.54
N GLY A 165 -20.34 3.77 -15.35
CA GLY A 165 -20.81 5.13 -15.09
C GLY A 165 -20.15 5.76 -13.84
N LYS A 166 -20.86 6.68 -13.15
CA LYS A 166 -20.36 7.32 -11.93
C LYS A 166 -20.37 6.32 -10.76
N VAL A 167 -19.22 6.14 -10.10
CA VAL A 167 -19.15 5.32 -8.89
C VAL A 167 -19.94 5.96 -7.75
N ILE A 168 -20.81 5.20 -7.11
CA ILE A 168 -21.69 5.63 -6.02
C ILE A 168 -21.39 4.92 -4.69
N GLN A 169 -20.81 3.71 -4.74
CA GLN A 169 -20.43 2.98 -3.54
C GLN A 169 -19.24 2.06 -3.80
N VAL A 170 -18.38 1.94 -2.80
CA VAL A 170 -17.32 0.93 -2.73
C VAL A 170 -17.49 0.13 -1.44
N LEU A 171 -17.60 -1.19 -1.53
CA LEU A 171 -17.52 -2.11 -0.40
C LEU A 171 -16.17 -2.81 -0.44
N GLY A 172 -15.46 -2.82 0.69
CA GLY A 172 -14.13 -3.41 0.79
C GLY A 172 -14.03 -4.48 1.89
N LEU A 173 -13.40 -5.61 1.58
CA LEU A 173 -13.06 -6.65 2.54
C LEU A 173 -11.54 -6.89 2.48
N GLY A 174 -10.85 -6.63 3.59
CA GLY A 174 -9.41 -6.79 3.72
C GLY A 174 -9.01 -7.73 4.85
N PRO A 175 -9.46 -9.01 4.84
CA PRO A 175 -9.00 -9.98 5.83
C PRO A 175 -7.55 -10.36 5.56
N HIS A 176 -6.75 -10.48 6.63
CA HIS A 176 -5.36 -10.91 6.58
C HIS A 176 -5.14 -12.09 7.54
N ARG A 177 -4.10 -12.89 7.29
CA ARG A 177 -3.62 -13.87 8.26
C ARG A 177 -2.66 -13.19 9.21
N LEU A 178 -2.89 -13.33 10.53
CA LEU A 178 -2.03 -12.70 11.53
C LEU A 178 -0.61 -13.27 11.49
N GLY A 179 -0.45 -14.60 11.48
CA GLY A 179 0.88 -15.22 11.49
C GLY A 179 1.74 -14.78 12.68
N ALA A 180 1.14 -14.66 13.87
CA ALA A 180 1.71 -13.99 15.04
C ALA A 180 3.16 -14.45 15.38
N ALA A 181 3.45 -15.73 15.23
CA ALA A 181 4.79 -16.28 15.52
C ALA A 181 5.91 -15.74 14.61
N GLY A 182 5.55 -15.20 13.45
CA GLY A 182 6.50 -14.63 12.48
C GLY A 182 6.58 -13.10 12.51
N ARG A 183 5.76 -12.44 13.36
CA ARG A 183 5.75 -10.99 13.43
C ARG A 183 6.68 -10.44 14.50
N PRO A 184 7.32 -9.31 14.23
CA PRO A 184 8.18 -8.64 15.22
C PRO A 184 7.33 -8.03 16.36
N ASP A 185 7.93 -7.89 17.54
CA ASP A 185 7.25 -7.41 18.75
C ASP A 185 6.57 -6.02 18.56
N TRP A 186 7.18 -5.13 17.78
CA TRP A 186 6.62 -3.80 17.54
C TRP A 186 5.22 -3.82 16.92
N PHE A 187 4.90 -4.89 16.18
CA PHE A 187 3.61 -5.07 15.51
C PHE A 187 2.44 -5.18 16.50
N PHE A 188 2.70 -5.60 17.74
CA PHE A 188 1.71 -5.75 18.79
C PHE A 188 1.62 -4.55 19.74
N VAL A 189 2.38 -3.49 19.47
CA VAL A 189 2.38 -2.23 20.23
C VAL A 189 1.63 -1.17 19.43
N LYS A 190 0.48 -0.70 19.93
CA LYS A 190 -0.43 0.18 19.17
C LYS A 190 0.23 1.49 18.73
N GLU A 191 1.02 2.10 19.57
CA GLU A 191 1.78 3.30 19.24
C GLU A 191 2.72 3.08 18.04
N LYS A 192 3.27 1.86 17.88
CA LYS A 192 4.21 1.54 16.82
C LYS A 192 3.55 1.17 15.51
N TYR A 193 2.49 0.34 15.52
CA TYR A 193 1.83 -0.07 14.27
C TYR A 193 0.67 0.83 13.85
N GLY A 194 0.14 1.66 14.77
CA GLY A 194 -0.87 2.67 14.46
C GLY A 194 -2.33 2.23 14.51
N GLY A 195 -2.61 0.94 14.82
CA GLY A 195 -3.96 0.35 14.81
C GLY A 195 -4.38 -0.20 13.45
N ILE A 196 -5.39 -1.09 13.47
CA ILE A 196 -5.78 -1.86 12.27
C ILE A 196 -6.38 -0.99 11.16
N LEU A 197 -7.05 0.11 11.51
CA LEU A 197 -7.62 1.04 10.52
C LEU A 197 -6.54 1.90 9.85
N CYS A 198 -5.40 2.13 10.51
CA CYS A 198 -4.21 2.69 9.86
C CYS A 198 -3.47 1.64 9.05
N ASP A 199 -3.27 0.43 9.59
CA ASP A 199 -2.49 -0.61 8.93
C ASP A 199 -3.22 -1.18 7.69
N ILE A 200 -4.22 -2.04 7.87
CA ILE A 200 -4.94 -2.67 6.74
C ILE A 200 -5.96 -1.70 6.15
N GLY A 201 -6.65 -0.92 6.99
CA GLY A 201 -7.67 0.03 6.54
C GLY A 201 -7.16 1.07 5.55
N SER A 202 -5.85 1.36 5.57
CA SER A 202 -5.23 2.29 4.61
C SER A 202 -5.42 1.88 3.15
N HIS A 203 -5.38 0.59 2.86
CA HIS A 203 -5.65 0.08 1.53
C HIS A 203 -7.10 0.33 1.09
N GLN A 204 -8.05 0.16 2.02
CA GLN A 204 -9.47 0.31 1.71
C GLN A 204 -9.83 1.78 1.47
N ILE A 205 -9.35 2.67 2.31
CA ILE A 205 -9.61 4.11 2.19
C ILE A 205 -8.96 4.68 0.93
N GLU A 206 -7.72 4.28 0.62
CA GLU A 206 -7.03 4.73 -0.60
C GLU A 206 -7.77 4.27 -1.86
N GLN A 207 -8.19 3.00 -1.92
CA GLN A 207 -8.97 2.47 -3.03
C GLN A 207 -10.32 3.16 -3.19
N PHE A 208 -11.00 3.49 -2.09
CA PHE A 208 -12.23 4.24 -2.13
C PHE A 208 -12.04 5.60 -2.80
N LEU A 209 -11.07 6.39 -2.34
CA LEU A 209 -10.78 7.70 -2.93
C LEU A 209 -10.43 7.58 -4.42
N TYR A 210 -9.64 6.59 -4.78
CA TYR A 210 -9.22 6.36 -6.16
C TYR A 210 -10.40 5.97 -7.06
N TYR A 211 -11.17 4.94 -6.70
CA TYR A 211 -12.26 4.43 -7.55
C TYR A 211 -13.45 5.38 -7.63
N SER A 212 -13.79 6.06 -6.53
CA SER A 212 -14.89 7.02 -6.52
C SER A 212 -14.53 8.38 -7.11
N GLY A 213 -13.23 8.71 -7.19
CA GLY A 213 -12.74 10.02 -7.58
C GLY A 213 -12.93 11.10 -6.50
N ALA A 214 -13.36 10.73 -5.27
CA ALA A 214 -13.48 11.65 -4.15
C ALA A 214 -12.11 12.24 -3.78
N LYS A 215 -12.08 13.55 -3.50
CA LYS A 215 -10.87 14.28 -3.10
C LYS A 215 -10.78 14.42 -1.58
N ASP A 216 -11.90 14.29 -0.89
CA ASP A 216 -12.03 14.27 0.55
C ASP A 216 -13.15 13.33 0.97
N ALA A 217 -13.19 12.97 2.26
CA ALA A 217 -14.29 12.19 2.82
C ALA A 217 -14.48 12.47 4.30
N THR A 218 -15.68 12.17 4.78
CA THR A 218 -16.02 12.18 6.20
C THR A 218 -16.09 10.76 6.72
N VAL A 219 -15.36 10.44 7.79
CA VAL A 219 -15.54 9.20 8.55
C VAL A 219 -16.85 9.32 9.35
N VAL A 220 -17.87 8.61 8.92
CA VAL A 220 -19.20 8.60 9.56
C VAL A 220 -19.15 7.79 10.86
N SER A 221 -18.64 6.56 10.77
CA SER A 221 -18.44 5.67 11.90
C SER A 221 -17.20 4.80 11.70
N SER A 222 -16.60 4.38 12.79
CA SER A 222 -15.53 3.38 12.81
C SER A 222 -15.53 2.62 14.12
N GLN A 223 -15.12 1.35 14.08
CA GLN A 223 -15.08 0.46 15.23
C GLN A 223 -13.83 -0.40 15.17
N ILE A 224 -13.32 -0.79 16.33
CA ILE A 224 -12.21 -1.73 16.52
C ILE A 224 -12.51 -2.71 17.63
N ALA A 225 -11.92 -3.90 17.54
CA ALA A 225 -12.02 -4.91 18.60
C ALA A 225 -10.74 -5.75 18.69
N ASN A 226 -10.60 -6.44 19.82
CA ASN A 226 -9.71 -7.59 19.97
C ASN A 226 -10.55 -8.77 20.46
N TYR A 227 -11.03 -9.58 19.54
CA TYR A 227 -11.93 -10.69 19.82
C TYR A 227 -11.22 -11.97 20.25
N SER A 228 -10.01 -12.23 19.74
CA SER A 228 -9.38 -13.56 19.86
C SER A 228 -7.90 -13.54 20.21
N HIS A 229 -7.31 -12.38 20.48
CA HIS A 229 -5.88 -12.27 20.76
C HIS A 229 -5.61 -11.55 22.09
N PRO A 230 -6.16 -12.02 23.24
CA PRO A 230 -6.00 -11.35 24.54
C PRO A 230 -4.55 -11.28 25.02
N GLN A 231 -3.66 -12.16 24.52
CA GLN A 231 -2.22 -12.12 24.79
C GLN A 231 -1.53 -10.89 24.18
N TYR A 232 -2.18 -10.21 23.23
CA TYR A 232 -1.73 -8.95 22.61
C TYR A 232 -2.78 -7.85 22.86
N PRO A 233 -2.84 -7.28 24.06
CA PRO A 233 -3.96 -6.40 24.47
C PRO A 233 -4.06 -5.10 23.68
N GLU A 234 -2.99 -4.67 23.03
CA GLU A 234 -2.97 -3.48 22.19
C GLU A 234 -3.26 -3.77 20.70
N LEU A 235 -3.35 -5.04 20.32
CA LEU A 235 -3.70 -5.42 18.95
C LEU A 235 -5.19 -5.20 18.72
N ASP A 236 -5.55 -4.48 17.66
CA ASP A 236 -6.89 -4.54 17.08
C ASP A 236 -6.90 -5.72 16.10
N ASP A 237 -7.65 -6.78 16.37
CA ASP A 237 -7.75 -7.93 15.45
C ASP A 237 -8.93 -7.83 14.49
N PHE A 238 -9.77 -6.83 14.70
CA PHE A 238 -10.90 -6.46 13.86
C PHE A 238 -11.05 -4.95 13.80
N GLY A 239 -11.50 -4.45 12.64
CA GLY A 239 -11.92 -3.07 12.47
C GLY A 239 -12.81 -2.89 11.26
N ASP A 240 -13.75 -1.95 11.35
CA ASP A 240 -14.56 -1.50 10.22
C ASP A 240 -14.76 0.02 10.24
N ALA A 241 -15.13 0.57 9.09
CA ALA A 241 -15.51 1.96 9.01
C ALA A 241 -16.47 2.24 7.85
N MET A 242 -17.26 3.32 8.02
CA MET A 242 -18.11 3.90 6.98
C MET A 242 -17.67 5.33 6.69
N LEU A 243 -17.50 5.66 5.41
CA LEU A 243 -17.12 6.97 4.94
C LEU A 243 -18.11 7.48 3.87
N VAL A 244 -18.19 8.81 3.77
CA VAL A 244 -18.91 9.49 2.68
C VAL A 244 -17.95 10.49 2.04
N GLY A 245 -17.73 10.34 0.72
CA GLY A 245 -16.89 11.22 -0.07
C GLY A 245 -17.55 12.58 -0.32
N ASP A 246 -16.74 13.60 -0.61
CA ASP A 246 -17.18 14.96 -0.97
C ASP A 246 -18.02 14.99 -2.25
N ASN A 247 -17.92 13.95 -3.08
CA ASN A 247 -18.73 13.75 -4.29
C ASN A 247 -20.02 12.94 -4.05
N GLY A 248 -20.33 12.58 -2.80
CA GLY A 248 -21.51 11.82 -2.38
C GLY A 248 -21.36 10.30 -2.49
N ALA A 249 -20.24 9.76 -2.96
CA ALA A 249 -20.01 8.32 -2.95
C ALA A 249 -19.83 7.80 -1.51
N THR A 250 -20.30 6.58 -1.26
CA THR A 250 -20.19 5.95 0.07
C THR A 250 -19.18 4.82 0.08
N HIS A 251 -18.60 4.57 1.24
CA HIS A 251 -17.67 3.48 1.46
C HIS A 251 -17.98 2.76 2.77
N TYR A 252 -17.98 1.43 2.73
CA TYR A 252 -17.89 0.60 3.91
C TYR A 252 -16.79 -0.41 3.72
N PHE A 253 -15.96 -0.61 4.73
CA PHE A 253 -14.96 -1.67 4.71
C PHE A 253 -14.84 -2.37 6.07
N ARG A 254 -14.42 -3.63 6.00
CA ARG A 254 -14.00 -4.44 7.14
C ARG A 254 -12.58 -4.93 6.91
N VAL A 255 -11.77 -4.86 7.95
CA VAL A 255 -10.40 -5.39 8.00
C VAL A 255 -10.23 -6.25 9.25
N ASP A 256 -9.47 -7.33 9.15
CA ASP A 256 -9.33 -8.27 10.26
C ASP A 256 -8.09 -9.17 10.12
N TRP A 257 -7.75 -9.84 11.21
CA TRP A 257 -6.68 -10.83 11.29
C TRP A 257 -7.21 -12.26 11.40
N PHE A 258 -8.36 -12.56 10.75
CA PHE A 258 -9.06 -13.82 10.84
C PHE A 258 -9.02 -14.68 9.57
N THR A 259 -8.08 -14.44 8.66
CA THR A 259 -7.90 -15.37 7.53
C THR A 259 -7.51 -16.75 8.04
N PRO A 260 -8.33 -17.80 7.81
CA PRO A 260 -8.11 -19.14 8.36
C PRO A 260 -6.94 -19.85 7.68
N ASP A 261 -6.27 -20.75 8.41
CA ASP A 261 -5.10 -21.49 7.91
C ASP A 261 -5.42 -22.40 6.72
N GLY A 262 -6.65 -22.87 6.60
CA GLY A 262 -7.10 -23.65 5.44
C GLY A 262 -7.20 -22.88 4.13
N LEU A 263 -7.12 -21.53 4.16
CA LEU A 263 -7.15 -20.74 2.95
C LEU A 263 -5.78 -20.75 2.26
N GLN A 264 -5.76 -20.89 0.92
CA GLN A 264 -4.52 -21.00 0.11
C GLN A 264 -3.81 -19.64 -0.10
N SER A 265 -4.30 -18.56 0.52
CA SER A 265 -3.73 -17.21 0.46
C SER A 265 -3.58 -16.63 1.86
N TRP A 266 -2.75 -15.61 2.00
CA TRP A 266 -2.59 -14.83 3.23
C TRP A 266 -3.82 -13.96 3.57
N GLY A 267 -4.69 -13.71 2.57
CA GLY A 267 -5.91 -12.94 2.70
C GLY A 267 -6.88 -13.23 1.56
N ASP A 268 -8.13 -12.83 1.73
CA ASP A 268 -9.18 -12.89 0.71
C ASP A 268 -9.70 -11.46 0.45
N GLY A 269 -8.80 -10.61 -0.07
CA GLY A 269 -9.13 -9.23 -0.40
C GLY A 269 -10.17 -9.15 -1.52
N ARG A 270 -11.32 -8.54 -1.21
CA ARG A 270 -12.41 -8.34 -2.16
C ARG A 270 -12.89 -6.90 -2.15
N SER A 271 -13.35 -6.43 -3.32
CA SER A 271 -14.05 -5.17 -3.44
C SER A 271 -15.27 -5.33 -4.32
N PHE A 272 -16.36 -4.66 -3.95
CA PHE A 272 -17.54 -4.52 -4.77
C PHE A 272 -17.75 -3.03 -5.06
N ILE A 273 -17.68 -2.63 -6.33
CA ILE A 273 -17.72 -1.23 -6.76
C ILE A 273 -19.00 -1.04 -7.57
N LEU A 274 -19.94 -0.28 -7.03
CA LEU A 274 -21.21 0.02 -7.65
C LEU A 274 -21.16 1.39 -8.34
N GLY A 275 -21.51 1.40 -9.61
CA GLY A 275 -21.70 2.62 -10.39
C GLY A 275 -23.16 2.80 -10.82
N THR A 276 -23.46 3.93 -11.47
CA THR A 276 -24.81 4.24 -11.97
C THR A 276 -25.24 3.39 -13.17
N GLU A 277 -24.29 2.68 -13.80
CA GLU A 277 -24.54 1.92 -15.03
C GLU A 277 -24.08 0.46 -14.94
N GLY A 278 -23.60 0.04 -13.81
CA GLY A 278 -23.12 -1.32 -13.60
C GLY A 278 -22.32 -1.47 -12.32
N PHE A 279 -21.66 -2.62 -12.18
CA PHE A 279 -20.79 -2.89 -11.04
C PHE A 279 -19.58 -3.72 -11.44
N ILE A 280 -18.55 -3.66 -10.57
CA ILE A 280 -17.35 -4.49 -10.63
C ILE A 280 -17.21 -5.23 -9.30
N GLU A 281 -17.02 -6.58 -9.33
CA GLU A 281 -16.52 -7.34 -8.20
C GLU A 281 -15.06 -7.71 -8.45
N GLN A 282 -14.20 -7.53 -7.45
CA GLN A 282 -12.81 -7.98 -7.46
C GLN A 282 -12.58 -9.07 -6.43
N ARG A 283 -11.78 -10.07 -6.80
CA ARG A 283 -11.16 -11.06 -5.90
C ARG A 283 -9.66 -11.04 -6.15
N LYS A 284 -8.92 -10.39 -5.29
CA LYS A 284 -7.51 -10.04 -5.53
C LYS A 284 -6.58 -11.24 -5.51
N TYR A 285 -6.74 -12.15 -4.54
CA TYR A 285 -5.72 -13.16 -4.24
C TYR A 285 -6.13 -14.59 -4.51
N LEU A 286 -7.43 -14.87 -4.58
CA LEU A 286 -7.94 -16.19 -4.91
C LEU A 286 -9.40 -16.16 -5.34
N ASN A 287 -9.84 -17.26 -5.94
CA ASN A 287 -11.25 -17.55 -6.14
C ASN A 287 -11.53 -19.00 -5.67
N ILE A 288 -12.17 -19.14 -4.53
CA ILE A 288 -12.47 -20.46 -3.93
C ILE A 288 -13.28 -21.35 -4.89
N GLY A 289 -14.14 -20.74 -5.72
CA GLY A 289 -14.93 -21.47 -6.73
C GLY A 289 -14.12 -22.03 -7.90
N GLN A 290 -12.85 -21.61 -8.05
CA GLN A 290 -11.97 -22.03 -9.13
C GLN A 290 -10.60 -22.44 -8.57
N LYS A 291 -10.51 -23.67 -8.07
CA LYS A 291 -9.27 -24.21 -7.50
C LYS A 291 -8.09 -24.08 -8.48
N GLY A 292 -6.96 -23.56 -8.02
CA GLY A 292 -5.74 -23.39 -8.80
C GLY A 292 -5.72 -22.21 -9.76
N ALA A 293 -6.77 -21.41 -9.82
CA ALA A 293 -6.83 -20.24 -10.73
C ALA A 293 -5.99 -19.03 -10.27
N GLY A 294 -5.39 -19.09 -9.07
CA GLY A 294 -4.61 -17.97 -8.52
C GLY A 294 -5.48 -16.79 -8.12
N GLY A 295 -4.91 -15.58 -8.22
CA GLY A 295 -5.60 -14.32 -7.93
C GLY A 295 -5.99 -13.53 -9.17
N ASN A 296 -6.25 -12.24 -8.97
CA ASN A 296 -6.55 -11.26 -10.03
C ASN A 296 -7.83 -11.57 -10.83
N HIS A 297 -8.90 -11.91 -10.13
CA HIS A 297 -10.22 -12.12 -10.73
C HIS A 297 -11.04 -10.83 -10.68
N LEU A 298 -11.71 -10.52 -11.80
CA LEU A 298 -12.62 -9.38 -11.90
C LEU A 298 -13.88 -9.81 -12.65
N PHE A 299 -15.03 -9.40 -12.12
CA PHE A 299 -16.34 -9.59 -12.71
C PHE A 299 -16.93 -8.21 -12.98
N LEU A 300 -17.28 -7.96 -14.25
CA LEU A 300 -17.96 -6.75 -14.70
C LEU A 300 -19.37 -7.11 -15.12
N SER A 301 -20.36 -6.36 -14.67
CA SER A 301 -21.70 -6.39 -15.22
C SER A 301 -22.19 -4.95 -15.41
N ASN A 302 -22.60 -4.62 -16.62
CA ASN A 302 -23.10 -3.31 -16.97
C ASN A 302 -24.27 -3.41 -17.98
N LYS A 303 -24.66 -2.31 -18.60
CA LYS A 303 -25.79 -2.27 -19.55
C LYS A 303 -25.59 -3.11 -20.81
N THR A 304 -24.36 -3.47 -21.15
CA THR A 304 -24.01 -4.08 -22.45
C THR A 304 -23.37 -5.44 -22.33
N GLU A 305 -22.80 -5.79 -21.16
CA GLU A 305 -22.05 -7.03 -20.99
C GLU A 305 -22.08 -7.55 -19.56
N GLU A 306 -21.89 -8.85 -19.45
CA GLU A 306 -21.52 -9.57 -18.23
C GLU A 306 -20.25 -10.36 -18.54
N THR A 307 -19.13 -9.95 -17.94
CA THR A 307 -17.82 -10.48 -18.32
C THR A 307 -16.97 -10.84 -17.10
N TYR A 308 -16.33 -12.00 -17.14
CA TYR A 308 -15.32 -12.42 -16.19
C TYR A 308 -13.92 -12.30 -16.79
N PHE A 309 -13.01 -11.73 -16.01
CA PHE A 309 -11.59 -11.59 -16.35
C PHE A 309 -10.71 -12.34 -15.36
N ASN A 310 -9.80 -13.18 -15.88
CA ASN A 310 -8.62 -13.65 -15.16
C ASN A 310 -7.43 -12.82 -15.65
N LEU A 311 -6.91 -11.96 -14.80
CA LEU A 311 -5.97 -10.90 -15.17
C LEU A 311 -4.52 -11.22 -14.80
N SER A 312 -4.25 -12.39 -14.21
CA SER A 312 -2.89 -12.76 -13.78
C SER A 312 -1.89 -12.72 -14.95
N GLY A 313 -0.88 -11.85 -14.83
CA GLY A 313 0.18 -11.65 -15.83
C GLY A 313 -0.24 -10.89 -17.08
N LYS A 314 -1.38 -10.19 -17.08
CA LYS A 314 -1.96 -9.55 -18.29
C LYS A 314 -1.99 -8.02 -18.26
N VAL A 315 -1.94 -7.41 -17.09
CA VAL A 315 -2.12 -5.94 -16.92
C VAL A 315 -0.81 -5.26 -16.53
N GLY A 316 -0.04 -5.87 -15.63
CA GLY A 316 1.19 -5.29 -15.11
C GLY A 316 0.93 -4.19 -14.08
N TYR A 317 2.00 -3.46 -13.74
CA TYR A 317 2.04 -2.52 -12.61
C TYR A 317 2.56 -1.14 -13.05
N PRO A 318 1.75 -0.34 -13.77
CA PRO A 318 2.19 0.91 -14.39
C PRO A 318 2.62 2.00 -13.39
N TYR A 319 2.14 1.92 -12.14
CA TYR A 319 2.44 2.89 -11.10
C TYR A 319 3.93 3.17 -10.92
N PHE A 320 4.77 2.13 -10.92
CA PHE A 320 6.20 2.28 -10.62
C PHE A 320 6.95 3.04 -11.73
N GLY A 321 6.60 2.78 -12.99
CA GLY A 321 7.14 3.55 -14.12
C GLY A 321 6.70 5.01 -14.07
N GLN A 322 5.41 5.25 -13.80
CA GLN A 322 4.89 6.60 -13.64
C GLN A 322 5.55 7.33 -12.46
N LEU A 323 5.79 6.65 -11.31
CA LEU A 323 6.49 7.21 -10.16
C LEU A 323 7.93 7.63 -10.52
N ILE A 324 8.68 6.80 -11.25
CA ILE A 324 10.02 7.15 -11.72
C ILE A 324 9.97 8.41 -12.59
N LEU A 325 9.07 8.45 -13.57
CA LEU A 325 8.90 9.62 -14.45
C LEU A 325 8.47 10.87 -13.68
N ASP A 326 7.59 10.72 -12.68
CA ASP A 326 7.20 11.82 -11.80
C ASP A 326 8.35 12.36 -10.95
N CYS A 327 9.27 11.50 -10.51
CA CYS A 327 10.48 11.93 -9.80
C CYS A 327 11.43 12.70 -10.73
N ILE A 328 11.56 12.27 -11.98
CA ILE A 328 12.42 12.93 -12.98
C ILE A 328 11.81 14.26 -13.43
N ASN A 329 10.54 14.24 -13.83
CA ASN A 329 9.84 15.37 -14.47
C ASN A 329 9.16 16.31 -13.46
N ARG A 330 9.16 15.95 -12.17
CA ARG A 330 8.48 16.69 -11.09
C ARG A 330 6.95 16.80 -11.31
N THR A 331 6.34 15.77 -11.92
CA THR A 331 4.90 15.65 -12.14
C THR A 331 4.24 14.76 -11.06
N GLU A 332 2.92 14.56 -11.12
CA GLU A 332 2.14 13.76 -10.16
C GLU A 332 1.15 12.81 -10.87
N ASN A 333 1.60 12.15 -11.95
CA ASN A 333 0.75 11.28 -12.76
C ASN A 333 0.50 9.90 -12.13
N ALA A 334 1.48 9.39 -11.38
CA ALA A 334 1.36 8.11 -10.68
C ALA A 334 0.31 8.18 -9.56
N MET A 335 0.41 9.22 -8.75
CA MET A 335 -0.48 9.53 -7.65
C MET A 335 -0.17 10.96 -7.18
N THR A 336 -1.21 11.76 -6.97
CA THR A 336 -0.98 13.11 -6.46
C THR A 336 -0.57 13.09 -4.99
N GLN A 337 0.26 14.05 -4.59
CA GLN A 337 0.67 14.21 -3.18
C GLN A 337 -0.56 14.46 -2.27
N ALA A 338 -1.55 15.18 -2.81
CA ALA A 338 -2.81 15.42 -2.12
C ALA A 338 -3.57 14.11 -1.82
N HIS A 339 -3.63 13.17 -2.79
CA HIS A 339 -4.27 11.87 -2.60
C HIS A 339 -3.55 11.02 -1.54
N CYS A 340 -2.21 10.95 -1.60
CA CYS A 340 -1.41 10.23 -0.60
C CYS A 340 -1.71 10.71 0.82
N PHE A 341 -1.68 12.02 1.02
CA PHE A 341 -1.89 12.61 2.34
C PHE A 341 -3.35 12.55 2.79
N LYS A 342 -4.31 12.65 1.88
CA LYS A 342 -5.71 12.52 2.23
C LYS A 342 -6.05 11.09 2.69
N ALA A 343 -5.55 10.08 1.98
CA ALA A 343 -5.71 8.70 2.41
C ALA A 343 -5.13 8.46 3.81
N ALA A 344 -3.89 8.93 4.06
CA ALA A 344 -3.26 8.83 5.37
C ALA A 344 -4.04 9.58 6.47
N GLU A 345 -4.52 10.79 6.20
CA GLU A 345 -5.35 11.58 7.11
C GLU A 345 -6.60 10.83 7.55
N LEU A 346 -7.34 10.29 6.57
CA LEU A 346 -8.59 9.58 6.83
C LEU A 346 -8.37 8.29 7.64
N CYS A 347 -7.26 7.59 7.42
CA CYS A 347 -6.87 6.41 8.20
C CYS A 347 -6.66 6.76 9.68
N VAL A 348 -5.86 7.80 9.95
CA VAL A 348 -5.59 8.25 11.32
C VAL A 348 -6.89 8.73 11.98
N ARG A 349 -7.73 9.51 11.26
CA ARG A 349 -9.02 9.97 11.79
C ARG A 349 -9.98 8.81 12.05
N ALA A 350 -10.02 7.80 11.20
CA ALA A 350 -10.84 6.60 11.42
C ALA A 350 -10.38 5.85 12.69
N GLN A 351 -9.06 5.68 12.87
CA GLN A 351 -8.51 5.02 14.05
C GLN A 351 -8.77 5.83 15.35
N MET A 352 -8.58 7.15 15.30
CA MET A 352 -8.84 8.04 16.46
C MET A 352 -10.32 8.07 16.86
N LYS A 353 -11.23 7.98 15.89
CA LYS A 353 -12.69 8.04 16.11
C LYS A 353 -13.27 6.68 16.49
N ALA A 354 -12.52 5.60 16.33
CA ALA A 354 -13.05 4.25 16.45
C ALA A 354 -13.63 3.96 17.85
N GLY A 355 -14.90 3.55 17.90
CA GLY A 355 -15.49 2.95 19.07
C GLY A 355 -14.89 1.58 19.34
N LYS A 356 -14.47 1.30 20.58
CA LYS A 356 -14.00 -0.02 20.98
C LYS A 356 -15.19 -0.91 21.30
N ILE A 357 -15.28 -2.04 20.58
CA ILE A 357 -16.24 -3.12 20.88
C ILE A 357 -15.58 -3.98 21.94
N ASN A 358 -16.31 -4.26 23.02
CA ASN A 358 -15.83 -5.08 24.15
C ASN A 358 -16.19 -6.55 23.95
#